data_4abe2bb2f8e914e784fad21f0d0a7727
#
_entry.id   4abe2bb2f8e914e784fad21f0d0a7727
#
_cell.length_a   1.000
_cell.length_b   1.000
_cell.length_c   1.000
_cell.angle_alpha   90.00
_cell.angle_beta   90.00
_cell.angle_gamma   90.00
#
_symmetry.space_group_name_H-M   'P 1'
#
loop_
_entity.id
_entity.type
_entity.pdbx_description
1 polymer ?
#
loop_
_entity_poly.entity_id
_entity_poly.type
_entity_poly.pdbx_seq_one_letter_code
_entity_poly.pdbx_strand_id
1 'polypeptide(L)'
;MKHLLTAAALALATLTGAAQAEVPPGAAAPAPTLTYVFSIRADLDPPIEVGTVDGGRRRFIGIRGGEVYGPRLQGTVMAGGGDWQTIMPEGLTKVEARYFLKSADGTVIEVTNPGVRVASVEVVEKLARGEVVDPSLYYFRTTPNFKVNGGPLDWMQRHAFVARGIRKPDSVVIDYYVVN
;
A
#
# COMPACT_ATOMS: atom_id res chain seq x y z
N MET A 1 -86.45 -0.58 -3.20
CA MET A 1 -85.64 -1.73 -3.11
C MET A 1 -84.30 -1.32 -3.73
N LYS A 2 -83.27 -1.11 -2.93
CA LYS A 2 -81.94 -0.61 -3.37
C LYS A 2 -80.96 -1.74 -3.20
N HIS A 3 -80.31 -2.22 -4.30
CA HIS A 3 -79.26 -3.23 -4.30
C HIS A 3 -77.95 -2.53 -4.11
N LEU A 4 -77.20 -2.80 -3.03
CA LEU A 4 -75.77 -2.44 -2.85
C LEU A 4 -74.95 -3.52 -3.50
N LEU A 5 -74.13 -3.10 -4.45
CA LEU A 5 -73.05 -3.92 -5.02
C LEU A 5 -71.72 -3.55 -4.32
N THR A 6 -71.19 -4.49 -3.53
CA THR A 6 -69.92 -4.37 -2.85
C THR A 6 -68.82 -4.86 -3.81
N ALA A 7 -67.96 -3.97 -4.26
CA ALA A 7 -66.77 -4.32 -5.07
C ALA A 7 -65.60 -4.66 -4.11
N ALA A 8 -65.14 -5.90 -4.17
CA ALA A 8 -63.93 -6.33 -3.46
C ALA A 8 -62.72 -6.05 -4.35
N ALA A 9 -61.88 -5.14 -3.89
CA ALA A 9 -60.56 -4.88 -4.56
C ALA A 9 -59.54 -5.92 -4.06
N LEU A 10 -59.06 -6.75 -5.00
CA LEU A 10 -57.99 -7.72 -4.76
C LEU A 10 -56.64 -7.00 -4.96
N ALA A 11 -55.94 -6.72 -3.86
CA ALA A 11 -54.57 -6.17 -3.92
C ALA A 11 -53.57 -7.29 -4.24
N LEU A 12 -53.01 -7.24 -5.43
CA LEU A 12 -51.93 -8.13 -5.87
C LEU A 12 -50.61 -7.59 -5.31
N ALA A 13 -50.10 -8.18 -4.23
CA ALA A 13 -48.77 -7.88 -3.70
C ALA A 13 -47.70 -8.59 -4.57
N THR A 14 -47.02 -7.83 -5.44
CA THR A 14 -45.85 -8.32 -6.16
C THR A 14 -44.69 -8.36 -5.20
N LEU A 15 -44.34 -9.55 -4.70
CA LEU A 15 -43.04 -9.79 -4.06
C LEU A 15 -41.91 -9.71 -5.14
N THR A 16 -41.27 -8.57 -5.24
CA THR A 16 -39.98 -8.47 -5.93
C THR A 16 -38.92 -9.13 -5.04
N GLY A 17 -38.74 -10.43 -5.21
CA GLY A 17 -37.57 -11.13 -4.65
C GLY A 17 -36.29 -10.53 -5.26
N ALA A 18 -35.47 -9.85 -4.46
CA ALA A 18 -34.12 -9.50 -4.87
C ALA A 18 -33.39 -10.81 -5.20
N ALA A 19 -33.07 -11.02 -6.46
CA ALA A 19 -32.23 -12.13 -6.88
C ALA A 19 -30.88 -11.92 -6.20
N GLN A 20 -30.56 -12.76 -5.20
CA GLN A 20 -29.22 -12.83 -4.67
C GLN A 20 -28.31 -13.31 -5.79
N ALA A 21 -27.35 -12.49 -6.17
CA ALA A 21 -26.33 -12.87 -7.14
C ALA A 21 -25.62 -14.14 -6.62
N GLU A 22 -25.64 -15.20 -7.42
CA GLU A 22 -25.00 -16.47 -7.11
C GLU A 22 -23.49 -16.21 -6.94
N VAL A 23 -22.93 -16.55 -5.78
CA VAL A 23 -21.50 -16.39 -5.49
C VAL A 23 -20.73 -17.39 -6.36
N PRO A 24 -19.80 -16.93 -7.24
CA PRO A 24 -19.06 -17.83 -8.10
C PRO A 24 -18.31 -18.91 -7.32
N PRO A 25 -18.15 -20.14 -7.86
CA PRO A 25 -17.32 -21.16 -7.27
C PRO A 25 -15.90 -20.63 -7.01
N GLY A 26 -15.36 -20.81 -5.79
CA GLY A 26 -14.08 -20.26 -5.36
C GLY A 26 -14.19 -18.94 -4.56
N ALA A 27 -15.22 -18.12 -4.75
CA ALA A 27 -15.47 -16.96 -3.89
C ALA A 27 -16.03 -17.34 -2.50
N ALA A 28 -16.36 -18.61 -2.29
CA ALA A 28 -16.73 -19.18 -0.99
C ALA A 28 -15.52 -19.49 -0.10
N ALA A 29 -14.29 -19.45 -0.61
CA ALA A 29 -13.08 -19.57 0.20
C ALA A 29 -12.92 -18.34 1.11
N PRO A 30 -12.34 -18.49 2.31
CA PRO A 30 -12.06 -17.36 3.18
C PRO A 30 -11.26 -16.28 2.45
N ALA A 31 -11.69 -15.02 2.57
CA ALA A 31 -10.94 -13.90 2.01
C ALA A 31 -9.54 -13.81 2.65
N PRO A 32 -8.49 -13.43 1.90
CA PRO A 32 -7.18 -13.17 2.48
C PRO A 32 -7.27 -12.11 3.59
N THR A 33 -6.53 -12.32 4.67
CA THR A 33 -6.43 -11.39 5.78
C THR A 33 -5.02 -10.79 5.86
N LEU A 34 -4.87 -9.67 6.56
CA LEU A 34 -3.59 -9.00 6.72
C LEU A 34 -3.17 -9.04 8.19
N THR A 35 -1.94 -9.49 8.43
CA THR A 35 -1.31 -9.42 9.76
C THR A 35 -0.14 -8.47 9.72
N TYR A 36 -0.15 -7.44 10.58
CA TYR A 36 1.00 -6.55 10.78
C TYR A 36 2.21 -7.33 11.30
N VAL A 37 3.38 -7.08 10.71
CA VAL A 37 4.59 -7.83 11.06
C VAL A 37 5.75 -6.95 11.53
N PHE A 38 6.01 -5.82 10.89
CA PHE A 38 7.01 -4.83 11.30
C PHE A 38 6.82 -3.52 10.54
N SER A 39 7.51 -2.48 11.01
CA SER A 39 7.64 -1.20 10.31
C SER A 39 9.10 -0.85 10.10
N ILE A 40 9.35 0.01 9.13
CA ILE A 40 10.62 0.72 9.00
C ILE A 40 10.39 2.22 9.06
N ARG A 41 11.39 2.96 9.56
CA ARG A 41 11.61 4.38 9.28
C ARG A 41 12.87 4.48 8.44
N ALA A 42 12.73 4.90 7.19
CA ALA A 42 13.88 5.15 6.32
C ALA A 42 14.14 6.66 6.23
N ASP A 43 15.36 7.07 6.54
CA ASP A 43 15.86 8.45 6.45
C ASP A 43 16.31 8.70 5.00
N LEU A 44 15.90 9.83 4.44
CA LEU A 44 15.99 10.10 3.01
C LEU A 44 16.91 11.27 2.71
N ASP A 45 17.63 11.18 1.59
CA ASP A 45 18.31 12.30 0.98
C ASP A 45 17.34 13.27 0.30
N PRO A 46 17.76 14.52 0.02
CA PRO A 46 17.08 15.37 -0.94
C PRO A 46 16.94 14.67 -2.29
N PRO A 47 15.81 14.88 -3.01
CA PRO A 47 15.62 14.23 -4.30
C PRO A 47 16.59 14.72 -5.35
N ILE A 48 17.10 13.81 -6.17
CA ILE A 48 17.81 14.10 -7.42
C ILE A 48 16.77 14.13 -8.53
N GLU A 49 16.51 15.31 -9.09
CA GLU A 49 15.54 15.47 -10.16
C GLU A 49 16.18 15.10 -11.52
N VAL A 50 15.56 14.19 -12.24
CA VAL A 50 15.99 13.76 -13.60
C VAL A 50 15.30 14.63 -14.67
N GLY A 51 14.11 15.17 -14.37
CA GLY A 51 13.29 15.90 -15.31
C GLY A 51 12.10 15.10 -15.83
N THR A 52 11.42 15.60 -16.87
CA THR A 52 10.26 14.94 -17.46
C THR A 52 10.71 13.95 -18.53
N VAL A 53 10.39 12.67 -18.32
CA VAL A 53 10.69 11.57 -19.23
C VAL A 53 9.44 10.72 -19.39
N ASP A 54 9.06 10.35 -20.61
CA ASP A 54 7.90 9.52 -20.92
C ASP A 54 6.57 10.04 -20.29
N GLY A 55 6.42 11.37 -20.27
CA GLY A 55 5.22 12.04 -19.76
C GLY A 55 5.14 12.18 -18.24
N GLY A 56 6.13 11.70 -17.47
CA GLY A 56 6.20 11.82 -16.02
C GLY A 56 7.46 12.52 -15.53
N ARG A 57 7.39 13.26 -14.43
CA ARG A 57 8.55 13.81 -13.74
C ARG A 57 9.28 12.71 -12.99
N ARG A 58 10.50 12.43 -13.39
CA ARG A 58 11.34 11.39 -12.76
C ARG A 58 12.32 11.99 -11.76
N ARG A 59 12.46 11.31 -10.63
CA ARG A 59 13.44 11.64 -9.60
C ARG A 59 13.92 10.39 -8.87
N PHE A 60 15.05 10.53 -8.21
CA PHE A 60 15.63 9.51 -7.33
C PHE A 60 15.77 10.08 -5.92
N ILE A 61 15.45 9.28 -4.89
CA ILE A 61 15.62 9.65 -3.49
C ILE A 61 16.47 8.58 -2.81
N GLY A 62 17.71 8.95 -2.43
CA GLY A 62 18.62 8.07 -1.72
C GLY A 62 18.13 7.74 -0.30
N ILE A 63 18.48 6.55 0.18
CA ILE A 63 18.21 6.10 1.55
C ILE A 63 19.50 6.16 2.35
N ARG A 64 19.53 6.98 3.41
CA ARG A 64 20.71 7.18 4.29
C ARG A 64 20.82 6.14 5.40
N GLY A 65 19.75 5.39 5.65
CA GLY A 65 19.65 4.43 6.74
C GLY A 65 18.30 4.50 7.43
N GLY A 66 18.21 4.03 8.68
CA GLY A 66 17.00 4.11 9.47
C GLY A 66 16.83 2.93 10.41
N GLU A 67 15.61 2.74 10.88
CA GLU A 67 15.26 1.75 11.90
C GLU A 67 14.25 0.74 11.36
N VAL A 68 14.34 -0.49 11.86
CA VAL A 68 13.34 -1.55 11.69
C VAL A 68 12.81 -1.93 13.07
N TYR A 69 11.51 -1.90 13.24
CA TYR A 69 10.86 -2.19 14.53
C TYR A 69 9.53 -2.92 14.34
N GLY A 70 9.20 -3.83 15.24
CA GLY A 70 7.94 -4.57 15.20
C GLY A 70 8.03 -5.95 15.83
N PRO A 71 6.93 -6.69 15.84
CA PRO A 71 6.86 -7.98 16.53
C PRO A 71 7.66 -9.09 15.84
N ARG A 72 7.87 -9.02 14.51
CA ARG A 72 8.52 -10.11 13.75
C ARG A 72 9.89 -9.75 13.16
N LEU A 73 10.27 -8.48 13.17
CA LEU A 73 11.58 -8.03 12.72
C LEU A 73 11.99 -6.77 13.45
N GLN A 74 13.23 -6.72 13.92
CA GLN A 74 13.90 -5.56 14.50
C GLN A 74 15.30 -5.45 13.90
N GLY A 75 15.81 -4.22 13.78
CA GLY A 75 17.13 -4.00 13.19
C GLY A 75 17.30 -2.60 12.61
N THR A 76 17.97 -2.50 11.48
CA THR A 76 18.28 -1.22 10.82
C THR A 76 17.96 -1.29 9.33
N VAL A 77 17.58 -0.14 8.77
CA VAL A 77 17.64 0.10 7.33
C VAL A 77 19.09 0.46 7.00
N MET A 78 19.70 -0.23 6.06
CA MET A 78 21.10 0.05 5.68
C MET A 78 21.15 1.29 4.79
N ALA A 79 22.22 2.06 4.91
CA ALA A 79 22.55 3.12 3.96
C ALA A 79 22.85 2.54 2.58
N GLY A 80 22.46 3.27 1.54
CA GLY A 80 22.55 2.82 0.14
C GLY A 80 21.22 2.29 -0.39
N GLY A 81 21.09 2.26 -1.70
CA GLY A 81 19.82 2.07 -2.35
C GLY A 81 19.00 3.36 -2.41
N GLY A 82 17.74 3.25 -2.78
CA GLY A 82 16.87 4.41 -2.89
C GLY A 82 15.54 4.08 -3.56
N ASP A 83 14.78 5.13 -3.83
CA ASP A 83 13.47 5.09 -4.46
C ASP A 83 13.48 5.86 -5.77
N TRP A 84 13.23 5.17 -6.88
CA TRP A 84 13.03 5.74 -8.20
C TRP A 84 11.56 6.08 -8.37
N GLN A 85 11.25 7.35 -8.47
CA GLN A 85 9.87 7.82 -8.58
C GLN A 85 9.56 8.40 -9.96
N THR A 86 8.34 8.12 -10.44
CA THR A 86 7.76 8.77 -11.61
C THR A 86 6.44 9.43 -11.16
N ILE A 87 6.41 10.76 -11.19
CA ILE A 87 5.24 11.58 -10.80
C ILE A 87 4.48 11.96 -12.06
N MET A 88 3.28 11.42 -12.21
CA MET A 88 2.39 11.67 -13.34
C MET A 88 1.54 12.93 -13.10
N PRO A 89 1.13 13.64 -14.18
CA PRO A 89 0.38 14.91 -14.05
C PRO A 89 -0.94 14.79 -13.29
N GLU A 90 -1.59 13.64 -13.35
CA GLU A 90 -2.91 13.38 -12.74
C GLU A 90 -2.87 12.99 -11.26
N GLY A 91 -1.73 13.13 -10.59
CA GLY A 91 -1.62 12.87 -9.15
C GLY A 91 -1.23 11.44 -8.77
N LEU A 92 -0.87 10.61 -9.74
CA LEU A 92 -0.27 9.29 -9.54
C LEU A 92 1.25 9.42 -9.42
N THR A 93 1.85 8.88 -8.37
CA THR A 93 3.30 8.67 -8.26
C THR A 93 3.56 7.16 -8.23
N LYS A 94 4.31 6.66 -9.21
CA LYS A 94 4.88 5.32 -9.17
C LYS A 94 6.15 5.36 -8.33
N VAL A 95 6.34 4.41 -7.43
CA VAL A 95 7.52 4.25 -6.57
C VAL A 95 8.16 2.89 -6.82
N GLU A 96 9.48 2.84 -6.86
CA GLU A 96 10.25 1.63 -7.11
C GLU A 96 11.48 1.63 -6.19
N ALA A 97 11.27 1.34 -4.91
CA ALA A 97 12.35 1.36 -3.94
C ALA A 97 13.13 0.04 -3.92
N ARG A 98 14.47 0.14 -3.81
CA ARG A 98 15.38 -0.99 -3.58
C ARG A 98 16.37 -0.62 -2.49
N TYR A 99 16.51 -1.47 -1.49
CA TYR A 99 17.35 -1.24 -0.32
C TYR A 99 17.59 -2.53 0.45
N PHE A 100 18.37 -2.43 1.52
CA PHE A 100 18.69 -3.54 2.40
C PHE A 100 18.24 -3.23 3.82
N LEU A 101 17.78 -4.29 4.51
CA LEU A 101 17.60 -4.28 5.96
C LEU A 101 18.66 -5.18 6.58
N LYS A 102 19.04 -4.88 7.82
CA LYS A 102 19.88 -5.75 8.63
C LYS A 102 19.14 -6.02 9.94
N SER A 103 18.78 -7.28 10.19
CA SER A 103 18.12 -7.71 11.41
C SER A 103 19.07 -7.60 12.63
N ALA A 104 18.50 -7.68 13.83
CA ALA A 104 19.27 -7.58 15.06
C ALA A 104 20.34 -8.68 15.22
N ASP A 105 20.13 -9.85 14.60
CA ASP A 105 21.10 -10.96 14.58
C ASP A 105 22.15 -10.80 13.46
N GLY A 106 22.08 -9.73 12.67
CA GLY A 106 23.03 -9.44 11.59
C GLY A 106 22.64 -9.97 10.22
N THR A 107 21.53 -10.69 10.06
CA THR A 107 21.05 -11.18 8.77
C THR A 107 20.69 -10.02 7.84
N VAL A 108 21.22 -10.03 6.63
CA VAL A 108 20.92 -9.02 5.60
C VAL A 108 19.75 -9.49 4.74
N ILE A 109 18.81 -8.58 4.49
CA ILE A 109 17.58 -8.80 3.74
C ILE A 109 17.55 -7.79 2.59
N GLU A 110 17.53 -8.27 1.34
CA GLU A 110 17.28 -7.42 0.18
C GLU A 110 15.79 -7.16 0.04
N VAL A 111 15.43 -5.89 -0.20
CA VAL A 111 14.05 -5.45 -0.38
C VAL A 111 13.87 -4.80 -1.75
N THR A 112 12.91 -5.29 -2.51
CA THR A 112 12.35 -4.61 -3.68
C THR A 112 10.91 -4.24 -3.35
N ASN A 113 10.61 -2.94 -3.34
CA ASN A 113 9.33 -2.43 -2.84
C ASN A 113 8.64 -1.49 -3.84
N PRO A 114 8.05 -2.04 -4.91
CA PRO A 114 7.27 -1.27 -5.87
C PRO A 114 5.90 -0.90 -5.30
N GLY A 115 5.34 0.20 -5.82
CA GLY A 115 3.99 0.60 -5.43
C GLY A 115 3.53 1.90 -6.04
N VAL A 116 2.45 2.44 -5.48
CA VAL A 116 1.83 3.67 -5.94
C VAL A 116 1.45 4.57 -4.77
N ARG A 117 1.60 5.87 -4.99
CA ARG A 117 0.99 6.91 -4.17
C ARG A 117 0.04 7.72 -5.06
N VAL A 118 -1.21 7.85 -4.62
CA VAL A 118 -2.27 8.59 -5.36
C VAL A 118 -2.83 9.67 -4.45
N ALA A 119 -2.90 10.90 -4.95
CA ALA A 119 -3.47 12.03 -4.25
C ALA A 119 -3.94 13.09 -5.25
N SER A 120 -4.60 14.15 -4.78
CA SER A 120 -4.80 15.35 -5.61
C SER A 120 -3.45 15.95 -6.04
N VAL A 121 -3.43 16.63 -7.17
CA VAL A 121 -2.21 17.29 -7.68
C VAL A 121 -1.60 18.21 -6.64
N GLU A 122 -2.44 18.97 -5.93
CA GLU A 122 -2.00 19.87 -4.85
C GLU A 122 -1.27 19.11 -3.73
N VAL A 123 -1.81 17.95 -3.28
CA VAL A 123 -1.20 17.13 -2.25
C VAL A 123 0.11 16.51 -2.74
N VAL A 124 0.16 16.06 -4.00
CA VAL A 124 1.40 15.53 -4.61
C VAL A 124 2.50 16.59 -4.61
N GLU A 125 2.17 17.83 -4.98
CA GLU A 125 3.16 18.92 -4.99
C GLU A 125 3.63 19.31 -3.57
N LYS A 126 2.74 19.34 -2.56
CA LYS A 126 3.13 19.52 -1.16
C LYS A 126 4.11 18.45 -0.71
N LEU A 127 3.80 17.17 -0.96
CA LEU A 127 4.68 16.04 -0.65
C LEU A 127 6.01 16.11 -1.40
N ALA A 128 5.99 16.59 -2.66
CA ALA A 128 7.20 16.73 -3.48
C ALA A 128 8.14 17.82 -2.93
N ARG A 129 7.60 18.88 -2.34
CA ARG A 129 8.38 19.94 -1.65
C ARG A 129 8.80 19.56 -0.24
N GLY A 130 8.45 18.38 0.26
CA GLY A 130 8.79 17.92 1.61
C GLY A 130 7.90 18.51 2.71
N GLU A 131 6.71 19.02 2.37
CA GLU A 131 5.76 19.51 3.37
C GLU A 131 5.14 18.37 4.17
N VAL A 132 4.74 18.67 5.41
CA VAL A 132 3.95 17.73 6.23
C VAL A 132 2.53 17.68 5.69
N VAL A 133 2.08 16.49 5.31
CA VAL A 133 0.72 16.24 4.82
C VAL A 133 0.09 15.13 5.66
N ASP A 134 -1.18 15.31 6.01
CA ASP A 134 -1.94 14.26 6.70
C ASP A 134 -2.01 13.00 5.83
N PRO A 135 -1.60 11.82 6.34
CA PRO A 135 -1.63 10.55 5.61
C PRO A 135 -3.03 10.13 5.12
N SER A 136 -4.10 10.67 5.68
CA SER A 136 -5.47 10.42 5.23
C SER A 136 -5.79 11.07 3.87
N LEU A 137 -5.00 12.06 3.44
CA LEU A 137 -5.20 12.80 2.19
C LEU A 137 -4.59 12.12 0.97
N TYR A 138 -3.95 10.97 1.13
CA TYR A 138 -3.37 10.21 0.03
C TYR A 138 -3.43 8.71 0.27
N TYR A 139 -3.50 7.98 -0.83
CA TYR A 139 -3.32 6.54 -0.85
C TYR A 139 -1.84 6.24 -1.11
N PHE A 140 -1.17 5.47 -0.25
CA PHE A 140 0.20 5.02 -0.49
C PHE A 140 0.32 3.54 -0.10
N ARG A 141 0.39 2.66 -1.11
CA ARG A 141 0.52 1.21 -0.93
C ARG A 141 1.62 0.65 -1.82
N THR A 142 2.30 -0.35 -1.28
CA THR A 142 3.37 -1.06 -1.97
C THR A 142 3.19 -2.57 -1.82
N THR A 143 3.87 -3.33 -2.70
CA THR A 143 3.88 -4.80 -2.70
C THR A 143 5.31 -5.30 -2.58
N PRO A 144 5.89 -5.27 -1.38
CA PRO A 144 7.29 -5.60 -1.16
C PRO A 144 7.58 -7.08 -1.40
N ASN A 145 8.79 -7.31 -1.94
CA ASN A 145 9.40 -8.63 -2.06
C ASN A 145 10.72 -8.61 -1.29
N PHE A 146 11.01 -9.73 -0.62
CA PHE A 146 12.20 -9.91 0.19
C PHE A 146 13.05 -11.06 -0.33
N LYS A 147 14.39 -10.91 -0.21
CA LYS A 147 15.34 -12.01 -0.40
C LYS A 147 16.23 -12.09 0.82
N VAL A 148 16.37 -13.28 1.35
CA VAL A 148 17.17 -13.57 2.54
C VAL A 148 17.84 -14.94 2.39
N ASN A 149 19.03 -15.10 2.97
CA ASN A 149 19.77 -16.35 2.88
C ASN A 149 19.27 -17.38 3.92
N GLY A 150 18.00 -17.84 3.77
CA GLY A 150 17.43 -18.90 4.62
C GLY A 150 17.32 -18.49 6.11
N GLY A 151 17.28 -19.51 6.98
CA GLY A 151 17.21 -19.33 8.42
C GLY A 151 15.85 -18.90 8.96
N PRO A 152 15.81 -18.30 10.17
CA PRO A 152 14.55 -17.91 10.84
C PRO A 152 13.70 -16.89 10.05
N LEU A 153 14.30 -16.17 9.10
CA LEU A 153 13.62 -15.15 8.28
C LEU A 153 13.18 -15.68 6.92
N ASP A 154 13.39 -16.96 6.59
CA ASP A 154 13.02 -17.56 5.29
C ASP A 154 11.51 -17.42 4.97
N TRP A 155 10.68 -17.28 6.00
CA TRP A 155 9.24 -17.05 5.82
C TRP A 155 8.95 -15.78 4.99
N MET A 156 9.85 -14.78 4.99
CA MET A 156 9.68 -13.54 4.22
C MET A 156 9.68 -13.78 2.70
N GLN A 157 10.35 -14.82 2.23
CA GLN A 157 10.39 -15.20 0.81
C GLN A 157 9.21 -16.08 0.39
N ARG A 158 8.48 -16.64 1.36
CA ARG A 158 7.42 -17.63 1.14
C ARG A 158 6.01 -17.07 1.28
N HIS A 159 5.87 -15.78 1.56
CA HIS A 159 4.59 -15.11 1.73
C HIS A 159 4.49 -13.89 0.84
N ALA A 160 3.27 -13.55 0.46
CA ALA A 160 2.97 -12.27 -0.14
C ALA A 160 2.84 -11.18 0.92
N PHE A 161 3.19 -9.95 0.55
CA PHE A 161 3.12 -8.80 1.43
C PHE A 161 2.43 -7.62 0.75
N VAL A 162 1.77 -6.81 1.56
CA VAL A 162 1.38 -5.45 1.21
C VAL A 162 1.92 -4.50 2.28
N ALA A 163 2.15 -3.24 1.90
CA ALA A 163 2.60 -2.27 2.86
C ALA A 163 1.89 -0.91 2.69
N ARG A 164 1.85 -0.15 3.80
CA ARG A 164 1.33 1.20 3.86
C ARG A 164 2.47 2.18 4.08
N GLY A 165 2.61 3.19 3.20
CA GLY A 165 3.58 4.25 3.32
C GLY A 165 3.02 5.50 3.99
N ILE A 166 3.83 6.14 4.83
CA ILE A 166 3.58 7.45 5.43
C ILE A 166 4.78 8.34 5.14
N ARG A 167 4.62 9.33 4.26
CA ARG A 167 5.68 10.26 3.88
C ARG A 167 5.85 11.35 4.93
N LYS A 168 7.08 11.57 5.38
CA LYS A 168 7.52 12.67 6.21
C LYS A 168 8.46 13.58 5.40
N PRO A 169 8.81 14.79 5.86
CA PRO A 169 9.71 15.69 5.12
C PRO A 169 11.04 15.06 4.71
N ASP A 170 11.69 14.36 5.61
CA ASP A 170 13.05 13.80 5.50
C ASP A 170 13.11 12.27 5.66
N SER A 171 11.96 11.63 5.77
CA SER A 171 11.86 10.19 6.01
C SER A 171 10.56 9.61 5.44
N VAL A 172 10.46 8.30 5.44
CA VAL A 172 9.24 7.55 5.18
C VAL A 172 9.09 6.46 6.22
N VAL A 173 7.88 6.29 6.74
CA VAL A 173 7.50 5.12 7.54
C VAL A 173 6.75 4.15 6.64
N ILE A 174 7.14 2.89 6.65
CA ILE A 174 6.46 1.83 5.90
C ILE A 174 6.04 0.75 6.89
N ASP A 175 4.74 0.49 6.99
CA ASP A 175 4.17 -0.60 7.78
C ASP A 175 3.94 -1.82 6.88
N TYR A 176 4.52 -2.96 7.22
CA TYR A 176 4.44 -4.20 6.45
C TYR A 176 3.44 -5.16 7.04
N TYR A 177 2.65 -5.76 6.17
CA TYR A 177 1.64 -6.75 6.48
C TYR A 177 1.85 -7.99 5.62
N VAL A 178 1.84 -9.15 6.24
CA VAL A 178 1.78 -10.43 5.52
C VAL A 178 0.34 -10.72 5.14
N VAL A 179 0.16 -11.29 3.95
CA VAL A 179 -1.13 -11.79 3.46
C VAL A 179 -1.27 -13.24 3.88
N ASN A 180 -2.34 -13.59 4.63
CA ASN A 180 -2.64 -14.95 5.08
C ASN A 180 -3.74 -15.56 4.24
#